data_f300835b477c4854d9f37abaa0ccf24e
#
_entry.id   f300835b477c4854d9f37abaa0ccf24e
#
_cell.length_a   1.000
_cell.length_b   1.000
_cell.length_c   1.000
_cell.angle_alpha   90.00
_cell.angle_beta   90.00
_cell.angle_gamma   90.00
#
_symmetry.space_group_name_H-M   'P 1'
#
loop_
_entity.id
_entity.type
_entity.pdbx_description
1 polymer ?
#
loop_
_entity_poly.entity_id
_entity_poly.type
_entity_poly.pdbx_seq_one_letter_code
_entity_poly.pdbx_strand_id
1 'polypeptide(L)'
;MKKFKVLLFFMILFLVACNSKEKTTKTNQVELKKVDFLLDWVPNTNHTGLFVAKEKGYFSEEGIDLDIKQPANESTSGLIINNKAPMGIYFQDYLAPKLAKGAEVTAVAAIIENNTSGIISNKKFNVENPKDLENLKYGTWDIPIELAMLKIIMENQGGDFSKIQKIPNTDDNSITNIANGLFDFAGIYYGWDKIMADELKMETNFFYYKDYAEELNFYSPIIIANNNYLKENAEEAKKILRAIKKGYQYAIDNPEEAANILIKYAPELKNKKDFVVNSQKYLSKEYASNKEKWGYIEAERWNKFYNWINDNDLLKEKIPENSGFSNDYLE
;
A
#
# COMPACT_ATOMS: atom_id res chain seq x y z
N MET A 1 -39.82 -72.59 -58.49
CA MET A 1 -39.99 -71.57 -57.58
C MET A 1 -39.39 -71.99 -56.28
N LYS A 2 -38.12 -71.58 -56.06
CA LYS A 2 -37.27 -72.18 -55.05
C LYS A 2 -37.25 -71.35 -53.73
N LYS A 3 -37.56 -72.03 -52.65
CA LYS A 3 -37.50 -71.49 -51.28
C LYS A 3 -36.03 -71.44 -50.84
N PHE A 4 -35.55 -70.32 -50.44
CA PHE A 4 -34.19 -70.17 -49.79
C PHE A 4 -34.38 -70.02 -48.27
N LYS A 5 -33.89 -70.95 -47.52
CA LYS A 5 -33.83 -70.94 -46.05
C LYS A 5 -32.57 -70.23 -45.68
N VAL A 6 -32.66 -69.11 -44.93
CA VAL A 6 -31.51 -68.47 -44.30
C VAL A 6 -31.40 -68.96 -42.87
N LEU A 7 -30.28 -69.59 -42.60
CA LEU A 7 -29.88 -70.09 -41.30
C LEU A 7 -29.32 -68.97 -40.47
N LEU A 8 -29.99 -68.65 -39.36
CA LEU A 8 -29.56 -67.58 -38.43
C LEU A 8 -28.58 -68.24 -37.41
N PHE A 9 -27.28 -67.84 -37.49
CA PHE A 9 -26.23 -68.26 -36.56
C PHE A 9 -26.17 -67.29 -35.39
N PHE A 10 -26.60 -67.71 -34.19
CA PHE A 10 -26.48 -66.93 -32.97
C PHE A 10 -25.03 -66.98 -32.45
N MET A 11 -24.27 -65.92 -32.62
CA MET A 11 -22.97 -65.74 -32.07
C MET A 11 -23.11 -65.02 -30.72
N ILE A 12 -23.02 -65.77 -29.62
CA ILE A 12 -23.01 -65.22 -28.25
C ILE A 12 -21.62 -64.67 -28.01
N LEU A 13 -21.47 -63.35 -28.05
CA LEU A 13 -20.27 -62.62 -27.61
C LEU A 13 -20.36 -62.42 -26.10
N PHE A 14 -19.50 -63.13 -25.37
CA PHE A 14 -19.24 -62.87 -23.97
C PHE A 14 -18.46 -61.52 -23.84
N LEU A 15 -19.18 -60.43 -23.51
CA LEU A 15 -18.56 -59.17 -23.09
C LEU A 15 -18.11 -59.36 -21.65
N VAL A 16 -16.80 -59.62 -21.43
CA VAL A 16 -16.15 -59.46 -20.17
C VAL A 16 -16.03 -57.97 -19.88
N ALA A 17 -16.96 -57.42 -19.11
CA ALA A 17 -16.87 -56.04 -18.62
C ALA A 17 -15.77 -56.01 -17.55
N CYS A 18 -14.56 -55.58 -17.93
CA CYS A 18 -13.57 -55.12 -17.01
C CYS A 18 -14.10 -53.84 -16.31
N ASN A 19 -14.66 -54.02 -15.13
CA ASN A 19 -15.03 -52.91 -14.25
C ASN A 19 -13.76 -52.32 -13.61
N SER A 20 -13.01 -51.53 -14.40
CA SER A 20 -11.97 -50.66 -13.87
C SER A 20 -12.66 -49.55 -13.07
N LYS A 21 -12.74 -49.72 -11.76
CA LYS A 21 -13.03 -48.65 -10.83
C LYS A 21 -11.92 -47.59 -11.02
N GLU A 22 -12.15 -46.60 -11.91
CA GLU A 22 -11.44 -45.33 -11.84
C GLU A 22 -11.64 -44.80 -10.42
N LYS A 23 -10.57 -44.87 -9.61
CA LYS A 23 -10.47 -44.09 -8.41
C LYS A 23 -10.41 -42.63 -8.87
N THR A 24 -11.56 -42.01 -8.99
CA THR A 24 -11.66 -40.54 -8.99
C THR A 24 -11.08 -40.08 -7.67
N THR A 25 -9.81 -39.75 -7.68
CA THR A 25 -9.20 -38.95 -6.62
C THR A 25 -9.98 -37.65 -6.60
N LYS A 26 -11.00 -37.57 -5.74
CA LYS A 26 -11.56 -36.30 -5.34
C LYS A 26 -10.40 -35.51 -4.72
N THR A 27 -9.75 -34.66 -5.50
CA THR A 27 -8.96 -33.59 -4.97
C THR A 27 -9.95 -32.79 -4.10
N ASN A 28 -9.85 -32.94 -2.79
CA ASN A 28 -10.55 -32.04 -1.88
C ASN A 28 -10.00 -30.64 -2.22
N GLN A 29 -10.69 -29.92 -3.09
CA GLN A 29 -10.47 -28.48 -3.20
C GLN A 29 -10.81 -27.91 -1.84
N VAL A 30 -9.79 -27.48 -1.11
CA VAL A 30 -9.98 -26.72 0.12
C VAL A 30 -10.76 -25.48 -0.31
N GLU A 31 -11.97 -25.32 0.20
CA GLU A 31 -12.77 -24.12 -0.07
C GLU A 31 -12.05 -22.95 0.57
N LEU A 32 -11.57 -22.00 -0.25
CA LEU A 32 -10.86 -20.82 0.21
C LEU A 32 -11.86 -19.83 0.82
N LYS A 33 -11.51 -19.28 1.98
CA LYS A 33 -12.31 -18.22 2.59
C LYS A 33 -12.09 -16.90 1.88
N LYS A 34 -13.15 -16.31 1.34
CA LYS A 34 -13.09 -14.98 0.72
C LYS A 34 -12.96 -13.90 1.77
N VAL A 35 -12.00 -12.99 1.58
CA VAL A 35 -11.78 -11.84 2.44
C VAL A 35 -11.50 -10.60 1.57
N ASP A 36 -12.21 -9.52 1.85
CA ASP A 36 -11.99 -8.23 1.18
C ASP A 36 -10.77 -7.52 1.77
N PHE A 37 -9.95 -6.93 0.91
CA PHE A 37 -8.82 -6.08 1.30
C PHE A 37 -8.85 -4.80 0.47
N LEU A 38 -8.82 -3.63 1.13
CA LEU A 38 -8.95 -2.35 0.47
C LEU A 38 -7.60 -1.69 0.22
N LEU A 39 -7.40 -1.20 -0.99
CA LEU A 39 -6.31 -0.29 -1.31
C LEU A 39 -6.65 1.13 -0.81
N ASP A 40 -5.64 1.97 -0.67
CA ASP A 40 -5.78 3.39 -0.35
C ASP A 40 -6.05 4.25 -1.59
N TRP A 41 -5.51 3.83 -2.75
CA TRP A 41 -5.54 4.56 -4.01
C TRP A 41 -5.54 3.59 -5.21
N VAL A 42 -5.31 4.10 -6.43
CA VAL A 42 -5.08 3.26 -7.61
C VAL A 42 -3.90 2.32 -7.41
N PRO A 43 -3.89 1.13 -8.02
CA PRO A 43 -2.76 0.21 -7.92
C PRO A 43 -1.43 0.88 -8.27
N ASN A 44 -0.47 0.77 -7.38
CA ASN A 44 0.87 1.34 -7.52
C ASN A 44 1.90 0.45 -6.79
N THR A 45 3.15 0.87 -6.80
CA THR A 45 4.24 0.05 -6.24
C THR A 45 4.19 -0.12 -4.72
N ASN A 46 3.46 0.70 -3.97
CA ASN A 46 3.19 0.41 -2.56
C ASN A 46 2.38 -0.89 -2.37
N HIS A 47 1.62 -1.32 -3.38
CA HIS A 47 0.73 -2.49 -3.33
C HIS A 47 1.36 -3.77 -3.89
N THR A 48 2.57 -3.70 -4.41
CA THR A 48 3.19 -4.80 -5.16
C THR A 48 3.22 -6.10 -4.37
N GLY A 49 3.55 -6.06 -3.08
CA GLY A 49 3.59 -7.27 -2.24
C GLY A 49 2.25 -8.01 -2.16
N LEU A 50 1.11 -7.29 -2.17
CA LEU A 50 -0.23 -7.88 -2.22
C LEU A 50 -0.46 -8.67 -3.51
N PHE A 51 -0.14 -8.06 -4.65
CA PHE A 51 -0.32 -8.68 -5.97
C PHE A 51 0.66 -9.84 -6.19
N VAL A 52 1.89 -9.74 -5.66
CA VAL A 52 2.85 -10.85 -5.64
C VAL A 52 2.33 -12.00 -4.80
N ALA A 53 1.81 -11.74 -3.60
CA ALA A 53 1.24 -12.78 -2.74
C ALA A 53 0.06 -13.49 -3.43
N LYS A 54 -0.79 -12.75 -4.15
CA LYS A 54 -1.89 -13.32 -4.94
C LYS A 54 -1.38 -14.16 -6.10
N GLU A 55 -0.45 -13.65 -6.90
CA GLU A 55 0.10 -14.32 -8.08
C GLU A 55 0.85 -15.60 -7.72
N LYS A 56 1.62 -15.57 -6.63
CA LYS A 56 2.41 -16.72 -6.13
C LYS A 56 1.59 -17.73 -5.34
N GLY A 57 0.30 -17.45 -5.11
CA GLY A 57 -0.59 -18.36 -4.39
C GLY A 57 -0.42 -18.37 -2.86
N TYR A 58 0.33 -17.41 -2.28
CA TYR A 58 0.60 -17.38 -0.83
C TYR A 58 -0.67 -17.24 0.01
N PHE A 59 -1.69 -16.52 -0.47
CA PHE A 59 -2.99 -16.49 0.18
C PHE A 59 -3.70 -17.85 0.14
N SER A 60 -3.66 -18.55 -1.00
CA SER A 60 -4.27 -19.85 -1.16
C SER A 60 -3.61 -20.92 -0.26
N GLU A 61 -2.28 -20.83 -0.04
CA GLU A 61 -1.56 -21.69 0.91
C GLU A 61 -2.09 -21.52 2.34
N GLU A 62 -2.57 -20.33 2.70
CA GLU A 62 -3.17 -20.01 3.99
C GLU A 62 -4.69 -20.28 4.03
N GLY A 63 -5.28 -20.80 2.94
CA GLY A 63 -6.73 -21.06 2.84
C GLY A 63 -7.56 -19.80 2.58
N ILE A 64 -6.96 -18.73 2.08
CA ILE A 64 -7.59 -17.42 1.83
C ILE A 64 -7.72 -17.17 0.33
N ASP A 65 -8.86 -16.64 -0.10
CA ASP A 65 -9.07 -15.96 -1.39
C ASP A 65 -9.18 -14.45 -1.11
N LEU A 66 -8.06 -13.73 -1.20
CA LEU A 66 -8.05 -12.29 -0.94
C LEU A 66 -8.57 -11.51 -2.15
N ASP A 67 -9.67 -10.78 -1.96
CA ASP A 67 -10.24 -9.89 -2.97
C ASP A 67 -9.72 -8.45 -2.73
N ILE A 68 -8.72 -8.08 -3.54
CA ILE A 68 -8.04 -6.77 -3.44
C ILE A 68 -8.87 -5.76 -4.22
N LYS A 69 -9.42 -4.76 -3.52
CA LYS A 69 -10.36 -3.78 -4.07
C LYS A 69 -9.85 -2.35 -3.90
N GLN A 70 -10.05 -1.56 -4.93
CA GLN A 70 -9.95 -0.11 -4.80
C GLN A 70 -11.32 0.44 -4.38
N PRO A 71 -11.43 1.20 -3.26
CA PRO A 71 -12.71 1.81 -2.88
C PRO A 71 -13.11 2.88 -3.90
N ALA A 72 -14.39 2.87 -4.33
CA ALA A 72 -14.84 3.75 -5.41
C ALA A 72 -15.06 5.19 -4.96
N ASN A 73 -15.81 5.42 -3.88
CA ASN A 73 -16.24 6.76 -3.43
C ASN A 73 -16.15 6.97 -1.91
N GLU A 74 -15.76 5.95 -1.14
CA GLU A 74 -15.61 6.03 0.30
C GLU A 74 -14.12 5.91 0.67
N SER A 75 -13.69 6.54 1.74
CA SER A 75 -12.32 6.37 2.21
C SER A 75 -12.10 4.96 2.77
N THR A 76 -10.95 4.36 2.47
CA THR A 76 -10.57 3.05 3.01
C THR A 76 -10.72 2.96 4.51
N SER A 77 -10.22 3.97 5.24
CA SER A 77 -10.38 4.01 6.70
C SER A 77 -11.83 4.10 7.15
N GLY A 78 -12.68 4.82 6.41
CA GLY A 78 -14.11 4.93 6.73
C GLY A 78 -14.80 3.56 6.62
N LEU A 79 -14.52 2.80 5.57
CA LEU A 79 -15.05 1.45 5.38
C LEU A 79 -14.57 0.49 6.48
N ILE A 80 -13.28 0.54 6.84
CA ILE A 80 -12.70 -0.32 7.87
C ILE A 80 -13.23 0.02 9.25
N ILE A 81 -13.22 1.29 9.66
CA ILE A 81 -13.73 1.75 10.98
C ILE A 81 -15.20 1.34 11.15
N ASN A 82 -16.00 1.43 10.09
CA ASN A 82 -17.43 1.06 10.12
C ASN A 82 -17.67 -0.46 9.90
N ASN A 83 -16.63 -1.29 9.97
CA ASN A 83 -16.71 -2.75 9.81
C ASN A 83 -17.37 -3.20 8.49
N LYS A 84 -17.18 -2.41 7.41
CA LYS A 84 -17.63 -2.74 6.06
C LYS A 84 -16.54 -3.49 5.25
N ALA A 85 -15.29 -3.41 5.71
CA ALA A 85 -14.17 -4.22 5.23
C ALA A 85 -13.25 -4.53 6.42
N PRO A 86 -12.60 -5.70 6.44
CA PRO A 86 -11.78 -6.11 7.59
C PRO A 86 -10.46 -5.38 7.67
N MET A 87 -9.79 -5.19 6.52
CA MET A 87 -8.40 -4.69 6.44
C MET A 87 -8.19 -3.87 5.17
N GLY A 88 -7.16 -3.04 5.18
CA GLY A 88 -6.73 -2.30 3.99
C GLY A 88 -5.52 -1.42 4.26
N ILE A 89 -5.08 -0.72 3.20
CA ILE A 89 -3.94 0.18 3.26
C ILE A 89 -4.39 1.58 3.67
N TYR A 90 -3.60 2.23 4.51
CA TYR A 90 -3.82 3.60 4.94
C TYR A 90 -2.49 4.27 5.30
N PHE A 91 -2.51 5.46 5.93
CA PHE A 91 -1.35 6.27 6.26
C PHE A 91 -1.36 6.64 7.74
N GLN A 92 -0.20 6.67 8.40
CA GLN A 92 -0.12 6.95 9.85
C GLN A 92 -0.56 8.39 10.17
N ASP A 93 -0.19 9.36 9.36
CA ASP A 93 -0.55 10.76 9.51
C ASP A 93 -2.07 11.00 9.35
N TYR A 94 -2.70 10.37 8.37
CA TYR A 94 -4.16 10.43 8.17
C TYR A 94 -4.94 9.60 9.20
N LEU A 95 -4.29 8.65 9.86
CA LEU A 95 -4.89 7.86 10.94
C LEU A 95 -4.96 8.67 12.25
N ALA A 96 -4.04 9.61 12.48
CA ALA A 96 -3.94 10.42 13.68
C ALA A 96 -5.28 11.06 14.12
N PRO A 97 -6.01 11.83 13.29
CA PRO A 97 -7.27 12.45 13.69
C PRO A 97 -8.41 11.45 13.95
N LYS A 98 -8.27 10.21 13.48
CA LYS A 98 -9.24 9.14 13.74
C LYS A 98 -8.99 8.49 15.09
N LEU A 99 -7.73 8.21 15.42
CA LEU A 99 -7.33 7.68 16.72
C LEU A 99 -7.63 8.67 17.84
N ALA A 100 -7.37 9.98 17.63
CA ALA A 100 -7.72 11.02 18.58
C ALA A 100 -9.23 11.04 18.92
N LYS A 101 -10.09 10.65 17.97
CA LYS A 101 -11.54 10.52 18.13
C LYS A 101 -11.97 9.13 18.64
N GLY A 102 -11.03 8.25 19.01
CA GLY A 102 -11.33 6.92 19.53
C GLY A 102 -11.81 5.93 18.47
N ALA A 103 -11.35 6.05 17.22
CA ALA A 103 -11.75 5.10 16.16
C ALA A 103 -11.29 3.67 16.48
N GLU A 104 -12.17 2.71 16.26
CA GLU A 104 -11.94 1.27 16.49
C GLU A 104 -11.14 0.63 15.34
N VAL A 105 -9.86 1.02 15.23
CA VAL A 105 -8.95 0.60 14.17
C VAL A 105 -7.53 0.47 14.70
N THR A 106 -6.79 -0.52 14.20
CA THR A 106 -5.39 -0.80 14.59
C THR A 106 -4.53 -0.97 13.34
N ALA A 107 -3.36 -0.31 13.31
CA ALA A 107 -2.30 -0.60 12.35
C ALA A 107 -1.62 -1.92 12.72
N VAL A 108 -1.54 -2.85 11.76
CA VAL A 108 -1.06 -4.22 11.99
C VAL A 108 0.21 -4.54 11.21
N ALA A 109 0.63 -3.68 10.30
CA ALA A 109 1.93 -3.75 9.63
C ALA A 109 2.31 -2.41 8.99
N ALA A 110 3.61 -2.09 8.97
CA ALA A 110 4.18 -1.02 8.16
C ALA A 110 4.58 -1.58 6.78
N ILE A 111 4.09 -1.00 5.69
CA ILE A 111 4.47 -1.43 4.34
C ILE A 111 5.86 -0.93 3.99
N ILE A 112 6.16 0.32 4.34
CA ILE A 112 7.45 0.98 4.13
C ILE A 112 8.06 1.33 5.49
N GLU A 113 9.32 0.93 5.70
CA GLU A 113 9.99 1.08 6.98
C GLU A 113 10.26 2.53 7.33
N ASN A 114 10.73 3.34 6.36
CA ASN A 114 11.06 4.75 6.59
C ASN A 114 10.17 5.66 5.76
N ASN A 115 9.83 6.83 6.29
CA ASN A 115 9.05 7.81 5.54
C ASN A 115 9.81 8.25 4.27
N THR A 116 9.18 8.04 3.11
CA THR A 116 9.72 8.43 1.79
C THR A 116 9.08 9.69 1.25
N SER A 117 8.24 10.39 2.04
CA SER A 117 7.70 11.67 1.66
C SER A 117 8.69 12.82 1.85
N GLY A 118 8.50 13.85 1.08
CA GLY A 118 9.36 15.04 1.09
C GLY A 118 8.85 16.12 0.18
N ILE A 119 9.65 17.15 0.00
CA ILE A 119 9.33 18.30 -0.86
C ILE A 119 10.04 18.14 -2.19
N ILE A 120 9.29 18.28 -3.29
CA ILE A 120 9.82 18.45 -4.64
C ILE A 120 9.58 19.87 -5.13
N SER A 121 10.57 20.46 -5.78
CA SER A 121 10.46 21.78 -6.43
C SER A 121 11.06 21.75 -7.83
N ASN A 122 10.63 22.68 -8.69
CA ASN A 122 11.31 22.88 -9.96
C ASN A 122 12.72 23.48 -9.71
N LYS A 123 13.75 22.90 -10.35
CA LYS A 123 15.16 23.25 -10.14
C LYS A 123 15.47 24.71 -10.39
N LYS A 124 14.70 25.40 -11.26
CA LYS A 124 14.85 26.83 -11.54
C LYS A 124 14.77 27.74 -10.30
N PHE A 125 14.16 27.25 -9.21
CA PHE A 125 14.03 27.99 -7.95
C PHE A 125 15.22 27.80 -7.01
N ASN A 126 16.19 26.91 -7.34
CA ASN A 126 17.40 26.62 -6.57
C ASN A 126 17.11 26.31 -5.09
N VAL A 127 16.05 25.52 -4.82
CA VAL A 127 15.68 25.09 -3.47
C VAL A 127 16.61 23.95 -3.05
N GLU A 128 17.57 24.24 -2.19
CA GLU A 128 18.53 23.24 -1.66
C GLU A 128 18.18 22.81 -0.24
N ASN A 129 17.42 23.64 0.48
CA ASN A 129 16.98 23.35 1.84
C ASN A 129 15.60 23.99 2.11
N PRO A 130 14.91 23.59 3.23
CA PRO A 130 13.56 24.08 3.50
C PRO A 130 13.38 25.60 3.61
N LYS A 131 14.37 26.36 4.05
CA LYS A 131 14.25 27.82 4.14
C LYS A 131 14.16 28.51 2.77
N ASP A 132 14.68 27.85 1.71
CA ASP A 132 14.66 28.41 0.35
C ASP A 132 13.25 28.39 -0.27
N LEU A 133 12.28 27.78 0.43
CA LEU A 133 10.87 27.76 0.04
C LEU A 133 10.15 29.10 0.30
N GLU A 134 10.74 30.03 1.05
CA GLU A 134 10.13 31.34 1.32
C GLU A 134 9.73 32.05 0.02
N ASN A 135 8.53 32.66 0.03
CA ASN A 135 7.91 33.37 -1.08
C ASN A 135 7.52 32.52 -2.30
N LEU A 136 7.71 31.20 -2.24
CA LEU A 136 7.29 30.30 -3.31
C LEU A 136 5.83 29.82 -3.11
N LYS A 137 5.23 29.33 -4.20
CA LYS A 137 3.88 28.80 -4.24
C LYS A 137 3.89 27.32 -3.86
N TYR A 138 3.24 26.98 -2.76
CA TYR A 138 3.06 25.62 -2.27
C TYR A 138 1.73 25.03 -2.76
N GLY A 139 1.78 23.95 -3.56
CA GLY A 139 0.62 23.13 -3.87
C GLY A 139 0.23 22.29 -2.67
N THR A 140 -0.85 22.63 -1.97
CA THR A 140 -1.24 22.05 -0.68
C THR A 140 -2.67 21.52 -0.68
N TRP A 141 -2.92 20.46 0.08
CA TRP A 141 -4.26 19.95 0.43
C TRP A 141 -4.89 20.73 1.60
N ASP A 142 -4.15 21.69 2.18
CA ASP A 142 -4.52 22.52 3.34
C ASP A 142 -4.89 21.69 4.59
N ILE A 143 -4.21 20.54 4.77
CA ILE A 143 -4.40 19.64 5.91
C ILE A 143 -3.51 20.12 7.06
N PRO A 144 -4.03 20.29 8.30
CA PRO A 144 -3.25 20.85 9.41
C PRO A 144 -1.92 20.14 9.68
N ILE A 145 -1.89 18.80 9.61
CA ILE A 145 -0.67 18.01 9.85
C ILE A 145 0.33 18.23 8.70
N GLU A 146 -0.11 18.23 7.45
CA GLU A 146 0.71 18.54 6.26
C GLU A 146 1.40 19.90 6.40
N LEU A 147 0.61 20.92 6.75
CA LEU A 147 1.13 22.29 6.93
C LEU A 147 2.10 22.38 8.10
N ALA A 148 1.84 21.67 9.19
CA ALA A 148 2.74 21.63 10.34
C ALA A 148 4.04 20.91 10.02
N MET A 149 4.03 19.84 9.21
CA MET A 149 5.25 19.15 8.74
C MET A 149 6.12 20.11 7.90
N LEU A 150 5.53 20.85 6.97
CA LEU A 150 6.27 21.85 6.20
C LEU A 150 6.83 22.96 7.11
N LYS A 151 6.00 23.45 8.04
CA LYS A 151 6.38 24.51 8.98
C LYS A 151 7.61 24.10 9.82
N ILE A 152 7.58 22.93 10.44
CA ILE A 152 8.68 22.51 11.34
C ILE A 152 10.00 22.34 10.60
N ILE A 153 10.03 21.78 9.38
CA ILE A 153 11.27 21.64 8.63
C ILE A 153 11.82 22.98 8.16
N MET A 154 10.96 23.96 7.85
CA MET A 154 11.38 25.31 7.51
C MET A 154 11.97 26.02 8.73
N GLU A 155 11.26 26.02 9.86
CA GLU A 155 11.69 26.66 11.11
C GLU A 155 13.00 26.06 11.64
N ASN A 156 13.20 24.73 11.56
CA ASN A 156 14.45 24.06 11.92
C ASN A 156 15.65 24.54 11.08
N GLN A 157 15.41 25.10 9.90
CA GLN A 157 16.42 25.67 9.00
C GLN A 157 16.45 27.21 9.02
N GLY A 158 15.72 27.84 9.94
CA GLY A 158 15.66 29.30 10.09
C GLY A 158 14.81 29.98 9.03
N GLY A 159 13.91 29.25 8.38
CA GLY A 159 12.93 29.79 7.42
C GLY A 159 11.65 30.27 8.11
N ASP A 160 10.91 31.11 7.43
CA ASP A 160 9.64 31.69 7.87
C ASP A 160 8.47 31.11 7.04
N PHE A 161 7.74 30.16 7.64
CA PHE A 161 6.58 29.52 7.00
C PHE A 161 5.48 30.50 6.62
N SER A 162 5.35 31.66 7.32
CA SER A 162 4.31 32.67 7.01
C SER A 162 4.47 33.31 5.62
N LYS A 163 5.65 33.19 5.01
CA LYS A 163 5.95 33.70 3.66
C LYS A 163 5.52 32.74 2.55
N ILE A 164 5.07 31.53 2.86
CA ILE A 164 4.60 30.57 1.85
C ILE A 164 3.29 31.03 1.23
N GLN A 165 3.21 30.96 -0.11
CA GLN A 165 1.98 31.22 -0.85
C GLN A 165 1.24 29.89 -1.06
N LYS A 166 0.17 29.64 -0.29
CA LYS A 166 -0.61 28.40 -0.40
C LYS A 166 -1.49 28.44 -1.65
N ILE A 167 -1.37 27.44 -2.51
CA ILE A 167 -2.20 27.20 -3.70
C ILE A 167 -2.93 25.89 -3.51
N PRO A 168 -4.27 25.83 -3.59
CA PRO A 168 -5.01 24.57 -3.46
C PRO A 168 -4.57 23.56 -4.51
N ASN A 169 -4.14 22.38 -4.06
CA ASN A 169 -3.92 21.22 -4.93
C ASN A 169 -5.23 20.43 -5.01
N THR A 170 -5.88 20.46 -6.17
CA THR A 170 -7.23 19.91 -6.34
C THR A 170 -7.27 18.56 -7.03
N ASP A 171 -6.10 18.05 -7.42
CA ASP A 171 -5.95 16.77 -8.11
C ASP A 171 -4.63 16.08 -7.71
N ASP A 172 -4.48 14.81 -8.09
CA ASP A 172 -3.31 13.99 -7.78
C ASP A 172 -2.16 14.17 -8.80
N ASN A 173 -2.09 15.32 -9.49
CA ASN A 173 -1.13 15.57 -10.58
C ASN A 173 -0.03 16.59 -10.19
N SER A 174 0.49 16.52 -8.97
CA SER A 174 1.47 17.48 -8.46
C SER A 174 2.63 17.73 -9.41
N ILE A 175 3.19 16.69 -10.03
CA ILE A 175 4.32 16.81 -10.96
C ILE A 175 3.94 17.62 -12.21
N THR A 176 2.78 17.34 -12.80
CA THR A 176 2.28 18.07 -13.95
C THR A 176 1.98 19.52 -13.59
N ASN A 177 1.42 19.77 -12.42
CA ASN A 177 1.07 21.11 -11.95
C ASN A 177 2.32 21.96 -11.69
N ILE A 178 3.41 21.38 -11.15
CA ILE A 178 4.72 22.04 -11.02
C ILE A 178 5.31 22.33 -12.40
N ALA A 179 5.25 21.36 -13.34
CA ALA A 179 5.76 21.54 -14.70
C ALA A 179 5.06 22.70 -15.42
N ASN A 180 3.75 22.84 -15.22
CA ASN A 180 2.94 23.91 -15.79
C ASN A 180 3.02 25.24 -15.01
N GLY A 181 3.73 25.29 -13.88
CA GLY A 181 3.91 26.51 -13.08
C GLY A 181 2.66 26.94 -12.29
N LEU A 182 1.72 26.01 -12.03
CA LEU A 182 0.56 26.28 -11.18
C LEU A 182 1.02 26.56 -9.74
N PHE A 183 1.95 25.76 -9.26
CA PHE A 183 2.71 25.99 -8.04
C PHE A 183 4.19 25.65 -8.25
N ASP A 184 5.04 26.09 -7.32
CA ASP A 184 6.49 26.00 -7.47
C ASP A 184 7.06 24.74 -6.83
N PHE A 185 6.39 24.23 -5.79
CA PHE A 185 6.74 23.03 -5.06
C PHE A 185 5.51 22.35 -4.42
N ALA A 186 5.66 21.07 -4.05
CA ALA A 186 4.64 20.29 -3.36
C ALA A 186 5.26 19.22 -2.46
N GLY A 187 4.47 18.74 -1.49
CA GLY A 187 4.74 17.49 -0.78
C GLY A 187 4.42 16.30 -1.66
N ILE A 188 5.34 15.31 -1.74
CA ILE A 188 5.18 14.13 -2.59
C ILE A 188 5.84 12.90 -1.94
N TYR A 189 5.59 11.72 -2.52
CA TYR A 189 6.31 10.49 -2.19
C TYR A 189 7.37 10.16 -3.25
N TYR A 190 8.62 9.99 -2.81
CA TYR A 190 9.74 9.75 -3.73
C TYR A 190 9.50 8.57 -4.67
N GLY A 191 9.07 7.45 -4.10
CA GLY A 191 8.93 6.19 -4.83
C GLY A 191 7.93 6.22 -5.99
N TRP A 192 7.09 7.26 -6.07
CA TRP A 192 6.13 7.41 -7.17
C TRP A 192 6.35 8.74 -7.91
N ASP A 193 6.13 9.86 -7.23
CA ASP A 193 6.11 11.17 -7.89
C ASP A 193 7.50 11.63 -8.33
N LYS A 194 8.54 11.44 -7.49
CA LYS A 194 9.91 11.80 -7.89
C LYS A 194 10.40 10.96 -9.06
N ILE A 195 10.13 9.65 -9.02
CA ILE A 195 10.44 8.75 -10.13
C ILE A 195 9.68 9.17 -11.40
N MET A 196 8.40 9.60 -11.27
CA MET A 196 7.64 10.13 -12.39
C MET A 196 8.27 11.41 -12.97
N ALA A 197 8.71 12.32 -12.12
CA ALA A 197 9.39 13.54 -12.56
C ALA A 197 10.68 13.23 -13.35
N ASP A 198 11.43 12.21 -12.89
CA ASP A 198 12.66 11.77 -13.57
C ASP A 198 12.37 11.13 -14.93
N GLU A 199 11.33 10.30 -15.04
CA GLU A 199 10.90 9.72 -16.31
C GLU A 199 10.45 10.80 -17.32
N LEU A 200 9.83 11.87 -16.81
CA LEU A 200 9.47 13.05 -17.62
C LEU A 200 10.67 13.96 -17.91
N LYS A 201 11.88 13.61 -17.44
CA LYS A 201 13.12 14.41 -17.56
C LYS A 201 12.97 15.81 -17.00
N MET A 202 12.17 15.95 -15.96
CA MET A 202 11.94 17.23 -15.29
C MET A 202 13.12 17.49 -14.35
N GLU A 203 13.76 18.62 -14.49
CA GLU A 203 14.81 19.05 -13.56
C GLU A 203 14.19 19.53 -12.24
N THR A 204 14.44 18.79 -11.16
CA THR A 204 13.84 19.05 -9.85
C THR A 204 14.89 19.00 -8.74
N ASN A 205 14.62 19.72 -7.65
CA ASN A 205 15.24 19.48 -6.35
C ASN A 205 14.27 18.65 -5.50
N PHE A 206 14.82 17.84 -4.60
CA PHE A 206 14.04 17.04 -3.65
C PHE A 206 14.80 16.88 -2.34
N PHE A 207 14.07 16.92 -1.22
CA PHE A 207 14.59 16.51 0.07
C PHE A 207 13.48 15.84 0.91
N TYR A 208 13.87 14.89 1.76
CA TYR A 208 12.92 14.17 2.63
C TYR A 208 12.56 15.01 3.86
N TYR A 209 11.33 14.88 4.35
CA TYR A 209 10.92 15.46 5.64
C TYR A 209 11.77 14.96 6.80
N LYS A 210 12.05 13.64 6.84
CA LYS A 210 12.82 12.97 7.90
C LYS A 210 14.26 13.48 8.07
N ASP A 211 14.82 14.10 7.02
CA ASP A 211 16.20 14.62 7.07
C ASP A 211 16.30 15.94 7.86
N TYR A 212 15.15 16.59 8.11
CA TYR A 212 15.07 17.89 8.78
C TYR A 212 14.32 17.86 10.11
N ALA A 213 13.56 16.78 10.37
CA ALA A 213 12.82 16.57 11.61
C ALA A 213 12.66 15.06 11.83
N GLU A 214 13.30 14.53 12.87
CA GLU A 214 13.36 13.09 13.14
C GLU A 214 11.95 12.50 13.41
N GLU A 215 11.07 13.26 14.06
CA GLU A 215 9.68 12.90 14.31
C GLU A 215 8.88 12.66 13.03
N LEU A 216 9.32 13.20 11.90
CA LEU A 216 8.69 13.00 10.60
C LEU A 216 9.13 11.71 9.89
N ASN A 217 9.94 10.87 10.54
CA ASN A 217 10.21 9.50 10.05
C ASN A 217 9.14 8.52 10.51
N PHE A 218 7.88 8.81 10.21
CA PHE A 218 6.73 7.97 10.52
C PHE A 218 6.47 6.91 9.43
N TYR A 219 5.59 5.94 9.72
CA TYR A 219 5.25 4.86 8.79
C TYR A 219 4.19 5.29 7.77
N SER A 220 4.52 5.17 6.48
CA SER A 220 3.57 5.51 5.41
C SER A 220 3.97 4.83 4.09
N PRO A 221 3.10 3.92 3.53
CA PRO A 221 1.82 3.48 4.06
C PRO A 221 1.92 2.36 5.11
N ILE A 222 0.78 2.09 5.74
CA ILE A 222 0.55 1.04 6.74
C ILE A 222 -0.64 0.16 6.36
N ILE A 223 -0.74 -1.04 6.92
CA ILE A 223 -1.95 -1.86 6.88
C ILE A 223 -2.74 -1.63 8.16
N ILE A 224 -4.00 -1.27 8.03
CA ILE A 224 -4.94 -1.11 9.14
C ILE A 224 -6.01 -2.20 9.12
N ALA A 225 -6.54 -2.54 10.29
CA ALA A 225 -7.62 -3.51 10.45
C ALA A 225 -8.65 -3.01 11.47
N ASN A 226 -9.91 -3.42 11.31
CA ASN A 226 -10.99 -3.15 12.26
C ASN A 226 -10.77 -3.93 13.56
N ASN A 227 -10.94 -3.29 14.72
CA ASN A 227 -10.68 -3.92 16.02
C ASN A 227 -11.62 -5.10 16.33
N ASN A 228 -12.90 -5.04 15.93
CA ASN A 228 -13.80 -6.16 16.11
C ASN A 228 -13.41 -7.35 15.23
N TYR A 229 -13.00 -7.08 13.97
CA TYR A 229 -12.49 -8.13 13.10
C TYR A 229 -11.24 -8.80 13.70
N LEU A 230 -10.28 -8.03 14.19
CA LEU A 230 -9.08 -8.56 14.82
C LEU A 230 -9.39 -9.44 16.04
N LYS A 231 -10.35 -9.02 16.87
CA LYS A 231 -10.79 -9.76 18.05
C LYS A 231 -11.45 -11.09 17.70
N GLU A 232 -12.29 -11.10 16.66
CA GLU A 232 -13.09 -12.27 16.28
C GLU A 232 -12.34 -13.22 15.33
N ASN A 233 -11.37 -12.70 14.56
CA ASN A 233 -10.68 -13.43 13.47
C ASN A 233 -9.15 -13.29 13.55
N ALA A 234 -8.57 -13.30 14.77
CA ALA A 234 -7.13 -13.11 14.98
C ALA A 234 -6.25 -14.03 14.11
N GLU A 235 -6.57 -15.33 14.07
CA GLU A 235 -5.81 -16.31 13.29
C GLU A 235 -5.93 -16.09 11.77
N GLU A 236 -7.07 -15.58 11.31
CA GLU A 236 -7.23 -15.20 9.89
C GLU A 236 -6.40 -13.96 9.54
N ALA A 237 -6.39 -12.95 10.42
CA ALA A 237 -5.55 -11.77 10.25
C ALA A 237 -4.06 -12.16 10.16
N LYS A 238 -3.57 -13.06 11.02
CA LYS A 238 -2.20 -13.59 10.97
C LYS A 238 -1.90 -14.29 9.64
N LYS A 239 -2.81 -15.15 9.16
CA LYS A 239 -2.66 -15.84 7.88
C LYS A 239 -2.56 -14.86 6.72
N ILE A 240 -3.41 -13.83 6.69
CA ILE A 240 -3.38 -12.79 5.67
C ILE A 240 -2.05 -12.03 5.73
N LEU A 241 -1.62 -11.58 6.90
CA LEU A 241 -0.37 -10.84 7.06
C LEU A 241 0.87 -11.68 6.73
N ARG A 242 0.88 -12.97 7.07
CA ARG A 242 1.95 -13.90 6.69
C ARG A 242 2.08 -14.03 5.17
N ALA A 243 0.95 -14.17 4.46
CA ALA A 243 0.96 -14.22 3.01
C ALA A 243 1.44 -12.89 2.40
N ILE A 244 0.99 -11.75 2.93
CA ILE A 244 1.41 -10.41 2.50
C ILE A 244 2.92 -10.24 2.73
N LYS A 245 3.44 -10.60 3.91
CA LYS A 245 4.87 -10.55 4.24
C LYS A 245 5.71 -11.33 3.22
N LYS A 246 5.33 -12.58 2.89
CA LYS A 246 6.00 -13.34 1.82
C LYS A 246 6.01 -12.58 0.49
N GLY A 247 4.90 -11.90 0.15
CA GLY A 247 4.80 -11.11 -1.07
C GLY A 247 5.76 -9.93 -1.11
N TYR A 248 5.89 -9.18 -0.01
CA TYR A 248 6.86 -8.07 0.07
C TYR A 248 8.30 -8.58 0.14
N GLN A 249 8.59 -9.66 0.86
CA GLN A 249 9.91 -10.31 0.85
C GLN A 249 10.32 -10.73 -0.57
N TYR A 250 9.38 -11.31 -1.32
CA TYR A 250 9.61 -11.64 -2.72
C TYR A 250 9.90 -10.38 -3.57
N ALA A 251 9.14 -9.31 -3.38
CA ALA A 251 9.32 -8.05 -4.10
C ALA A 251 10.64 -7.35 -3.77
N ILE A 252 11.16 -7.50 -2.55
CA ILE A 252 12.50 -7.05 -2.15
C ILE A 252 13.57 -7.79 -2.96
N ASP A 253 13.47 -9.12 -3.04
CA ASP A 253 14.48 -9.95 -3.69
C ASP A 253 14.39 -9.91 -5.24
N ASN A 254 13.18 -9.67 -5.79
CA ASN A 254 12.89 -9.77 -7.22
C ASN A 254 12.11 -8.54 -7.74
N PRO A 255 12.68 -7.32 -7.65
CA PRO A 255 11.92 -6.09 -7.91
C PRO A 255 11.37 -5.97 -9.33
N GLU A 256 12.09 -6.45 -10.34
CA GLU A 256 11.64 -6.35 -11.73
C GLU A 256 10.52 -7.35 -12.05
N GLU A 257 10.58 -8.57 -11.53
CA GLU A 257 9.50 -9.54 -11.66
C GLU A 257 8.26 -9.07 -10.90
N ALA A 258 8.43 -8.55 -9.68
CA ALA A 258 7.37 -7.98 -8.87
C ALA A 258 6.66 -6.82 -9.57
N ALA A 259 7.41 -5.92 -10.23
CA ALA A 259 6.84 -4.86 -11.06
C ALA A 259 6.00 -5.42 -12.23
N ASN A 260 6.48 -6.45 -12.92
CA ASN A 260 5.72 -7.10 -14.00
C ASN A 260 4.45 -7.78 -13.47
N ILE A 261 4.46 -8.35 -12.27
CA ILE A 261 3.27 -8.89 -11.61
C ILE A 261 2.28 -7.76 -11.31
N LEU A 262 2.72 -6.65 -10.72
CA LEU A 262 1.84 -5.49 -10.50
C LEU A 262 1.17 -5.04 -11.80
N ILE A 263 1.93 -4.88 -12.89
CA ILE A 263 1.40 -4.47 -14.20
C ILE A 263 0.36 -5.47 -14.74
N LYS A 264 0.51 -6.76 -14.47
CA LYS A 264 -0.47 -7.80 -14.86
C LYS A 264 -1.84 -7.55 -14.20
N TYR A 265 -1.85 -7.12 -12.94
CA TYR A 265 -3.08 -6.83 -12.18
C TYR A 265 -3.59 -5.39 -12.33
N ALA A 266 -2.73 -4.48 -12.81
CA ALA A 266 -3.03 -3.07 -13.09
C ALA A 266 -2.71 -2.72 -14.55
N PRO A 267 -3.57 -3.12 -15.52
CA PRO A 267 -3.30 -2.98 -16.95
C PRO A 267 -3.07 -1.53 -17.40
N GLU A 268 -3.58 -0.54 -16.69
CA GLU A 268 -3.37 0.89 -16.89
C GLU A 268 -1.88 1.30 -16.79
N LEU A 269 -1.08 0.51 -16.08
CA LEU A 269 0.36 0.70 -15.94
C LEU A 269 1.19 0.12 -17.09
N LYS A 270 0.57 -0.62 -18.01
CA LYS A 270 1.27 -1.35 -19.08
C LYS A 270 2.16 -0.45 -19.94
N ASN A 271 1.68 0.75 -20.26
CA ASN A 271 2.41 1.71 -21.08
C ASN A 271 3.46 2.52 -20.30
N LYS A 272 3.62 2.25 -18.99
CA LYS A 272 4.56 2.92 -18.09
C LYS A 272 5.53 1.92 -17.45
N LYS A 273 5.89 0.86 -18.17
CA LYS A 273 6.66 -0.26 -17.61
C LYS A 273 7.97 0.17 -16.97
N ASP A 274 8.78 1.01 -17.64
CA ASP A 274 10.08 1.45 -17.13
C ASP A 274 9.91 2.28 -15.86
N PHE A 275 8.93 3.16 -15.82
CA PHE A 275 8.55 3.90 -14.62
C PHE A 275 8.20 2.96 -13.45
N VAL A 276 7.33 1.96 -13.68
CA VAL A 276 6.92 1.01 -12.62
C VAL A 276 8.11 0.19 -12.12
N VAL A 277 8.98 -0.27 -13.03
CA VAL A 277 10.20 -1.01 -12.68
C VAL A 277 11.16 -0.14 -11.85
N ASN A 278 11.38 1.13 -12.24
CA ASN A 278 12.24 2.04 -11.50
C ASN A 278 11.67 2.39 -10.12
N SER A 279 10.37 2.64 -10.04
CA SER A 279 9.64 2.84 -8.78
C SER A 279 9.78 1.60 -7.87
N GLN A 280 9.56 0.39 -8.42
CA GLN A 280 9.69 -0.84 -7.65
C GLN A 280 11.11 -1.09 -7.16
N LYS A 281 12.13 -0.87 -7.99
CA LYS A 281 13.54 -1.00 -7.59
C LYS A 281 13.92 -0.06 -6.45
N TYR A 282 13.35 1.15 -6.44
CA TYR A 282 13.51 2.07 -5.32
C TYR A 282 12.79 1.54 -4.07
N LEU A 283 11.50 1.26 -4.17
CA LEU A 283 10.68 0.87 -3.01
C LEU A 283 11.08 -0.48 -2.41
N SER A 284 11.63 -1.41 -3.21
CA SER A 284 12.14 -2.68 -2.69
C SER A 284 13.24 -2.50 -1.63
N LYS A 285 13.95 -1.38 -1.64
CA LYS A 285 14.96 -1.01 -0.62
C LYS A 285 14.34 -0.33 0.59
N GLU A 286 13.17 0.30 0.41
CA GLU A 286 12.48 1.08 1.44
C GLU A 286 11.43 0.25 2.20
N TYR A 287 10.99 -0.91 1.67
CA TYR A 287 10.01 -1.76 2.34
C TYR A 287 10.54 -2.25 3.69
N ALA A 288 11.78 -2.71 3.76
CA ALA A 288 12.44 -3.09 5.00
C ALA A 288 13.95 -3.20 4.81
N SER A 289 14.74 -2.66 5.72
CA SER A 289 16.20 -2.84 5.79
C SER A 289 16.56 -4.29 6.12
N ASN A 290 15.72 -4.97 6.90
CA ASN A 290 15.75 -6.40 7.14
C ASN A 290 14.40 -7.01 6.73
N LYS A 291 14.36 -7.70 5.59
CA LYS A 291 13.14 -8.28 5.03
C LYS A 291 12.41 -9.26 5.97
N GLU A 292 13.13 -9.92 6.89
CA GLU A 292 12.52 -10.82 7.86
C GLU A 292 11.68 -10.06 8.92
N LYS A 293 11.99 -8.77 9.10
CA LYS A 293 11.26 -7.85 9.96
C LYS A 293 10.23 -7.00 9.22
N TRP A 294 10.00 -7.27 7.92
CA TRP A 294 8.98 -6.51 7.18
C TRP A 294 7.67 -6.44 7.94
N GLY A 295 7.09 -5.27 8.00
CA GLY A 295 5.81 -5.01 8.63
C GLY A 295 5.89 -4.58 10.09
N TYR A 296 7.03 -4.80 10.78
CA TYR A 296 7.15 -4.49 12.19
C TYR A 296 7.07 -2.99 12.46
N ILE A 297 6.27 -2.62 13.46
CA ILE A 297 6.07 -1.24 13.92
C ILE A 297 6.81 -1.06 15.23
N GLU A 298 7.84 -0.21 15.25
CA GLU A 298 8.57 0.15 16.47
C GLU A 298 7.77 1.17 17.28
N ALA A 299 7.48 0.84 18.54
CA ALA A 299 6.66 1.67 19.40
C ALA A 299 7.25 3.09 19.59
N GLU A 300 8.57 3.20 19.73
CA GLU A 300 9.23 4.50 19.89
C GLU A 300 9.00 5.40 18.68
N ARG A 301 9.20 4.90 17.46
CA ARG A 301 8.98 5.66 16.22
C ARG A 301 7.51 6.02 16.01
N TRP A 302 6.61 5.06 16.28
CA TRP A 302 5.17 5.30 16.19
C TRP A 302 4.72 6.42 17.13
N ASN A 303 5.14 6.36 18.39
CA ASN A 303 4.81 7.34 19.41
C ASN A 303 5.49 8.69 19.16
N LYS A 304 6.74 8.72 18.65
CA LYS A 304 7.47 9.97 18.38
C LYS A 304 6.66 10.91 17.46
N PHE A 305 6.09 10.37 16.39
CA PHE A 305 5.25 11.16 15.49
C PHE A 305 3.95 11.64 16.16
N TYR A 306 3.27 10.77 16.91
CA TYR A 306 2.02 11.15 17.57
C TYR A 306 2.25 12.09 18.77
N ASN A 307 3.35 11.95 19.49
CA ASN A 307 3.75 12.91 20.53
C ASN A 307 4.03 14.27 19.90
N TRP A 308 4.72 14.33 18.77
CA TRP A 308 4.89 15.59 18.04
C TRP A 308 3.56 16.23 17.65
N ILE A 309 2.59 15.47 17.16
CA ILE A 309 1.22 15.98 16.87
C ILE A 309 0.57 16.52 18.14
N ASN A 310 0.68 15.78 19.26
CA ASN A 310 0.10 16.14 20.54
C ASN A 310 0.75 17.38 21.17
N ASP A 311 2.07 17.51 21.07
CA ASP A 311 2.85 18.60 21.67
C ASP A 311 2.68 19.93 20.91
N ASN A 312 2.34 19.83 19.62
CA ASN A 312 2.03 20.99 18.78
C ASN A 312 0.53 21.31 18.70
N ASP A 313 -0.31 20.66 19.51
CA ASP A 313 -1.76 20.84 19.57
C ASP A 313 -2.43 20.80 18.17
N LEU A 314 -1.93 19.92 17.27
CA LEU A 314 -2.43 19.82 15.90
C LEU A 314 -3.82 19.19 15.82
N LEU A 315 -4.25 18.51 16.86
CA LEU A 315 -5.58 17.90 17.00
C LEU A 315 -6.22 18.36 18.30
N LYS A 316 -7.57 18.38 18.31
CA LYS A 316 -8.34 18.79 19.48
C LYS A 316 -8.20 17.82 20.66
N GLU A 317 -8.25 16.53 20.38
CA GLU A 317 -8.05 15.45 21.34
C GLU A 317 -6.65 14.85 21.14
N LYS A 318 -5.98 14.49 22.24
CA LYS A 318 -4.66 13.87 22.19
C LYS A 318 -4.77 12.38 21.85
N ILE A 319 -3.79 11.88 21.10
CA ILE A 319 -3.63 10.45 20.80
C ILE A 319 -2.93 9.82 22.00
N PRO A 320 -3.52 8.77 22.64
CA PRO A 320 -2.86 8.08 23.73
C PRO A 320 -1.57 7.38 23.29
N GLU A 321 -0.56 7.37 24.16
CA GLU A 321 0.68 6.65 23.90
C GLU A 321 0.42 5.15 23.70
N ASN A 322 1.20 4.51 22.84
CA ASN A 322 1.08 3.10 22.47
C ASN A 322 -0.30 2.69 21.91
N SER A 323 -1.10 3.65 21.42
CA SER A 323 -2.40 3.36 20.82
C SER A 323 -2.33 3.25 19.31
N GLY A 324 -3.29 2.51 18.73
CA GLY A 324 -3.53 2.47 17.30
C GLY A 324 -2.60 1.56 16.49
N PHE A 325 -1.74 0.76 17.13
CA PHE A 325 -0.95 -0.27 16.45
C PHE A 325 -0.80 -1.54 17.29
N SER A 326 -0.50 -2.66 16.64
CA SER A 326 -0.12 -3.93 17.29
C SER A 326 0.73 -4.77 16.33
N ASN A 327 1.76 -5.43 16.87
CA ASN A 327 2.56 -6.43 16.16
C ASN A 327 2.09 -7.88 16.45
N ASP A 328 1.03 -8.09 17.24
CA ASP A 328 0.56 -9.41 17.69
C ASP A 328 0.06 -10.30 16.53
N TYR A 329 -0.23 -9.70 15.39
CA TYR A 329 -0.72 -10.38 14.18
C TYR A 329 0.39 -10.61 13.14
N LEU A 330 1.60 -10.08 13.37
CA LEU A 330 2.75 -10.20 12.47
C LEU A 330 3.69 -11.30 12.98
N GLU A 331 3.75 -12.43 12.28
CA GLU A 331 4.61 -13.59 12.60
C GLU A 331 5.87 -13.64 11.74
#